data_cf57a2c94a0efb0a3dae807b89da255e
#
_entry.id   cf57a2c94a0efb0a3dae807b89da255e
#
_cell.length_a   1.000
_cell.length_b   1.000
_cell.length_c   1.000
_cell.angle_alpha   90.00
_cell.angle_beta   90.00
_cell.angle_gamma   90.00
#
_symmetry.space_group_name_H-M   'P 1'
#
loop_
_entity.id
_entity.type
_entity.pdbx_description
1 polymer ?
#
loop_
_entity_poly.entity_id
_entity_poly.type
_entity_poly.pdbx_seq_one_letter_code
_entity_poly.pdbx_strand_id
1 'polypeptide(L)'
;MLVHIENLVKRYGDLLALDHLSLDIEEGEIFGLLGPNGSGKTTAINCLLALLKYDKGTITIFGKDMKPDSYDIKQDIGVVMQNVAVFEQMSVYENIDYFCGLYIKDKQKRKEIVEEAI
;
A
#
# COMPACT_ATOMS: atom_id res chain seq x y z
N MET A 1 4.97 3.67 16.28
CA MET A 1 4.97 2.75 15.11
C MET A 1 4.05 3.27 14.04
N LEU A 2 4.54 3.36 12.82
CA LEU A 2 3.73 3.78 11.68
C LEU A 2 2.90 2.62 11.15
N VAL A 3 3.53 1.45 11.01
CA VAL A 3 2.89 0.20 10.58
C VAL A 3 3.23 -0.88 11.58
N HIS A 4 2.22 -1.58 12.04
CA HIS A 4 2.38 -2.71 12.97
C HIS A 4 1.59 -3.90 12.46
N ILE A 5 2.29 -4.99 12.21
CA ILE A 5 1.69 -6.27 11.86
C ILE A 5 2.05 -7.26 12.95
N GLU A 6 1.05 -7.95 13.48
CA GLU A 6 1.26 -8.93 14.54
C GLU A 6 0.58 -10.25 14.21
N ASN A 7 1.37 -11.31 14.17
CA ASN A 7 0.93 -12.70 13.99
C ASN A 7 0.03 -12.92 12.77
N LEU A 8 0.38 -12.33 11.65
CA LEU A 8 -0.40 -12.41 10.43
C LEU A 8 -0.31 -13.80 9.81
N VAL A 9 -1.47 -14.43 9.62
CA VAL A 9 -1.59 -15.76 9.01
C VAL A 9 -2.50 -15.69 7.80
N LYS A 10 -2.02 -16.20 6.67
CA LYS A 10 -2.81 -16.33 5.44
C LYS A 10 -2.61 -17.71 4.84
N ARG A 11 -3.72 -18.40 4.58
CA ARG A 11 -3.74 -19.70 3.92
C ARG A 11 -4.48 -19.61 2.58
N TYR A 12 -3.99 -20.37 1.62
CA TYR A 12 -4.68 -20.66 0.37
C TYR A 12 -4.89 -22.19 0.33
N GLY A 13 -6.08 -22.66 0.78
CA GLY A 13 -6.30 -24.09 0.94
C GLY A 13 -5.30 -24.67 1.94
N ASP A 14 -4.47 -25.61 1.47
CA ASP A 14 -3.43 -26.25 2.30
C ASP A 14 -2.11 -25.47 2.32
N LEU A 15 -1.98 -24.43 1.49
CA LEU A 15 -0.78 -23.62 1.43
C LEU A 15 -0.81 -22.53 2.50
N LEU A 16 0.17 -22.57 3.40
CA LEU A 16 0.38 -21.51 4.40
C LEU A 16 1.28 -20.44 3.79
N ALA A 17 0.67 -19.38 3.25
CA ALA A 17 1.40 -18.31 2.58
C ALA A 17 2.10 -17.37 3.56
N LEU A 18 1.47 -17.07 4.69
CA LEU A 18 2.04 -16.28 5.78
C LEU A 18 1.86 -17.05 7.08
N ASP A 19 2.96 -17.23 7.81
CA ASP A 19 2.99 -18.00 9.04
C ASP A 19 3.41 -17.11 10.21
N HIS A 20 2.41 -16.49 10.85
CA HIS A 20 2.60 -15.64 12.03
C HIS A 20 3.60 -14.49 11.78
N LEU A 21 3.47 -13.84 10.63
CA LEU A 21 4.33 -12.70 10.27
C LEU A 21 4.09 -11.54 11.22
N SER A 22 5.17 -11.07 11.82
CA SER A 22 5.13 -9.86 12.66
C SER A 22 6.22 -8.91 12.21
N LEU A 23 5.89 -7.63 12.06
CA LEU A 23 6.86 -6.59 11.74
C LEU A 23 6.34 -5.23 12.16
N ASP A 24 7.28 -4.33 12.39
CA ASP A 24 7.01 -2.94 12.74
C ASP A 24 7.80 -2.02 11.83
N ILE A 25 7.16 -0.96 11.35
CA ILE A 25 7.82 0.07 10.57
C ILE A 25 7.62 1.40 11.28
N GLU A 26 8.72 2.07 11.55
CA GLU A 26 8.71 3.36 12.23
C GLU A 26 8.61 4.52 11.23
N GLU A 27 8.15 5.67 11.70
CA GLU A 27 8.09 6.86 10.88
C GLU A 27 9.48 7.23 10.37
N GLY A 28 9.56 7.58 9.08
CA GLY A 28 10.83 7.96 8.44
C GLY A 28 11.72 6.79 8.05
N GLU A 29 11.29 5.55 8.30
CA GLU A 29 12.07 4.36 8.01
C GLU A 29 11.84 3.87 6.57
N ILE A 30 12.92 3.41 5.93
CA ILE A 30 12.84 2.66 4.67
C ILE A 30 12.98 1.19 5.03
N PHE A 31 11.92 0.42 4.83
CA PHE A 31 11.85 -0.98 5.22
C PHE A 31 11.90 -1.87 3.96
N GLY A 32 12.83 -2.83 3.95
CA GLY A 32 12.98 -3.79 2.86
C GLY A 32 12.35 -5.13 3.21
N LEU A 33 11.53 -5.66 2.31
CA LEU A 33 10.93 -6.98 2.43
C LEU A 33 11.53 -7.87 1.36
N LEU A 34 12.49 -8.71 1.74
CA LEU A 34 13.29 -9.50 0.82
C LEU A 34 12.89 -10.97 0.87
N GLY A 35 13.01 -11.62 -0.27
CA GLY A 35 12.76 -13.05 -0.41
C GLY A 35 12.55 -13.45 -1.88
N PRO A 36 12.66 -14.74 -2.20
CA PRO A 36 12.41 -15.22 -3.55
C PRO A 36 10.94 -15.10 -3.92
N ASN A 37 10.63 -15.21 -5.22
CA ASN A 37 9.26 -15.28 -5.69
C ASN A 37 8.54 -16.46 -5.02
N GLY A 38 7.32 -16.22 -4.56
CA GLY A 38 6.55 -17.22 -3.84
C GLY A 38 6.81 -17.28 -2.33
N SER A 39 7.62 -16.35 -1.78
CA SER A 39 7.91 -16.29 -0.35
C SER A 39 6.82 -15.58 0.47
N GLY A 40 5.78 -15.05 -0.19
CA GLY A 40 4.68 -14.37 0.50
C GLY A 40 4.77 -12.86 0.54
N LYS A 41 5.75 -12.24 -0.11
CA LYS A 41 5.93 -10.77 -0.11
C LYS A 41 4.69 -10.03 -0.63
N THR A 42 4.21 -10.42 -1.80
CA THR A 42 3.01 -9.82 -2.41
C THR A 42 1.78 -10.08 -1.57
N THR A 43 1.66 -11.28 -1.01
CA THR A 43 0.56 -11.64 -0.11
C THR A 43 0.56 -10.73 1.13
N ALA A 44 1.73 -10.51 1.74
CA ALA A 44 1.87 -9.63 2.90
C ALA A 44 1.45 -8.19 2.57
N ILE A 45 1.88 -7.66 1.44
CA ILE A 45 1.54 -6.30 1.01
C ILE A 45 0.05 -6.17 0.72
N ASN A 46 -0.55 -7.15 0.05
CA ASN A 46 -1.98 -7.13 -0.24
C ASN A 46 -2.83 -7.21 1.04
N CYS A 47 -2.40 -7.98 2.03
CA CYS A 47 -3.05 -8.01 3.34
C CYS A 47 -2.91 -6.66 4.05
N LEU A 48 -1.72 -6.07 4.02
CA LEU A 48 -1.44 -4.77 4.62
C LEU A 48 -2.35 -3.67 4.06
N LEU A 49 -2.59 -3.71 2.74
CA LEU A 49 -3.45 -2.74 2.05
C LEU A 49 -4.95 -3.09 2.15
N ALA A 50 -5.29 -4.15 2.87
CA ALA A 50 -6.65 -4.66 3.01
C ALA A 50 -7.32 -5.03 1.67
N LEU A 51 -6.50 -5.41 0.68
CA LEU A 51 -6.97 -5.91 -0.61
C LEU A 51 -7.21 -7.42 -0.58
N LEU A 52 -6.71 -8.08 0.46
CA LEU A 52 -6.81 -9.52 0.65
C LEU A 52 -7.16 -9.81 2.10
N LYS A 53 -8.11 -10.70 2.31
CA LYS A 53 -8.46 -11.17 3.65
C LYS A 53 -7.38 -12.09 4.19
N TYR A 54 -7.13 -12.02 5.48
CA TYR A 54 -6.21 -12.92 6.18
C TYR A 54 -6.96 -13.68 7.27
N ASP A 55 -6.38 -14.80 7.70
CA ASP A 55 -7.06 -15.72 8.61
C ASP A 55 -6.89 -15.35 10.07
N LYS A 56 -5.70 -14.86 10.44
CA LYS A 56 -5.38 -14.46 11.82
C LYS A 56 -4.41 -13.29 11.82
N GLY A 57 -4.38 -12.57 12.92
CA GLY A 57 -3.44 -11.49 13.14
C GLY A 57 -4.10 -10.13 13.14
N THR A 58 -3.29 -9.11 13.36
CA THR A 58 -3.74 -7.71 13.36
C THR A 58 -2.81 -6.86 12.53
N ILE A 59 -3.39 -5.86 11.87
CA ILE A 59 -2.65 -4.86 11.10
C ILE A 59 -3.15 -3.48 11.53
N THR A 60 -2.23 -2.65 12.03
CA THR A 60 -2.52 -1.25 12.34
C THR A 60 -1.61 -0.35 11.53
N ILE A 61 -2.16 0.73 11.01
CA ILE A 61 -1.45 1.76 10.25
C ILE A 61 -1.85 3.11 10.82
N PHE A 62 -0.88 3.97 11.10
CA PHE A 62 -1.10 5.26 11.75
C PHE A 62 -1.87 5.14 13.08
N GLY A 63 -1.64 4.04 13.81
CA GLY A 63 -2.30 3.77 15.09
C GLY A 63 -3.75 3.28 15.00
N LYS A 64 -4.25 2.99 13.80
CA LYS A 64 -5.62 2.55 13.56
C LYS A 64 -5.66 1.18 12.90
N ASP A 65 -6.68 0.38 13.22
CA ASP A 65 -6.89 -0.90 12.55
C ASP A 65 -7.15 -0.70 11.06
N MET A 66 -6.41 -1.47 10.24
CA MET A 66 -6.59 -1.41 8.80
C MET A 66 -7.70 -2.36 8.34
N LYS A 67 -8.69 -1.80 7.64
CA LYS A 67 -9.86 -2.52 7.13
C LYS A 67 -10.07 -2.18 5.66
N PRO A 68 -10.87 -2.99 4.92
CA PRO A 68 -11.15 -2.69 3.51
C PRO A 68 -11.76 -1.31 3.28
N ASP A 69 -12.52 -0.78 4.23
CA ASP A 69 -13.16 0.53 4.16
C ASP A 69 -12.40 1.65 4.90
N SER A 70 -11.15 1.42 5.27
CA SER A 70 -10.30 2.41 5.95
C SER A 70 -9.83 3.51 4.98
N TYR A 71 -10.76 4.26 4.41
CA TYR A 71 -10.44 5.30 3.42
C TYR A 71 -9.65 6.46 4.01
N ASP A 72 -9.84 6.74 5.29
CA ASP A 72 -9.06 7.74 6.02
C ASP A 72 -7.58 7.39 6.09
N ILE A 73 -7.26 6.09 6.17
CA ILE A 73 -5.89 5.60 6.15
C ILE A 73 -5.38 5.52 4.70
N LYS A 74 -6.17 4.95 3.80
CA LYS A 74 -5.78 4.70 2.41
C LYS A 74 -5.45 5.96 1.63
N GLN A 75 -6.10 7.08 1.93
CA GLN A 75 -5.81 8.34 1.25
C GLN A 75 -4.39 8.85 1.47
N ASP A 76 -3.73 8.39 2.53
CA ASP A 76 -2.37 8.78 2.89
C ASP A 76 -1.32 7.72 2.49
N ILE A 77 -1.73 6.71 1.72
CA ILE A 77 -0.86 5.63 1.24
C ILE A 77 -0.72 5.72 -0.27
N GLY A 78 0.52 5.74 -0.74
CA GLY A 78 0.83 5.59 -2.16
C GLY A 78 1.36 4.19 -2.43
N VAL A 79 0.97 3.60 -3.56
CA VAL A 79 1.38 2.25 -3.95
C VAL A 79 1.91 2.25 -5.37
N VAL A 80 3.10 1.66 -5.56
CA VAL A 80 3.65 1.38 -6.88
C VAL A 80 3.63 -0.13 -7.05
N MET A 81 2.81 -0.60 -7.96
CA MET A 81 2.65 -2.03 -8.24
C MET A 81 3.77 -2.55 -9.15
N GLN A 82 3.93 -3.87 -9.20
CA GLN A 82 4.90 -4.52 -10.07
C GLN A 82 4.66 -4.18 -11.54
N ASN A 83 3.40 -4.13 -11.95
CA ASN A 83 3.01 -3.68 -13.28
C ASN A 83 2.50 -2.25 -13.15
N VAL A 84 3.35 -1.29 -13.52
CA VAL A 84 2.99 0.13 -13.42
C VAL A 84 1.98 0.46 -14.51
N ALA A 85 0.81 0.94 -14.13
CA ALA A 85 -0.23 1.39 -15.04
C ALA A 85 -0.03 2.88 -15.34
N VAL A 86 0.49 3.18 -16.53
CA VAL A 86 0.61 4.55 -17.01
C VAL A 86 -0.09 4.67 -18.37
N PHE A 87 -0.55 5.86 -18.69
CA PHE A 87 -1.14 6.15 -20.00
C PHE A 87 0.00 6.55 -20.95
N GLU A 88 0.35 5.66 -21.87
CA GLU A 88 1.50 5.84 -22.76
C GLU A 88 1.34 7.03 -23.72
N GLN A 89 0.11 7.38 -24.08
CA GLN A 89 -0.18 8.53 -24.93
C GLN A 89 -0.17 9.87 -24.20
N MET A 90 -0.01 9.84 -22.88
CA MET A 90 -0.02 11.05 -22.05
C MET A 90 1.39 11.37 -21.57
N SER A 91 1.66 12.66 -21.38
CA SER A 91 2.93 13.10 -20.83
C SER A 91 3.10 12.68 -19.37
N VAL A 92 4.31 12.85 -18.83
CA VAL A 92 4.58 12.65 -17.40
C VAL A 92 3.66 13.53 -16.56
N TYR A 93 3.56 14.82 -16.92
CA TYR A 93 2.68 15.76 -16.22
C TYR A 93 1.23 15.29 -16.23
N GLU A 94 0.72 14.90 -17.39
CA GLU A 94 -0.69 14.47 -17.55
C GLU A 94 -0.97 13.19 -16.75
N ASN A 95 -0.03 12.23 -16.71
CA ASN A 95 -0.18 11.03 -15.90
C ASN A 95 -0.26 11.36 -14.42
N ILE A 96 0.64 12.19 -13.91
CA ILE A 96 0.66 12.57 -12.50
C ILE A 96 -0.61 13.36 -12.16
N ASP A 97 -1.01 14.29 -13.02
CA ASP A 97 -2.22 15.11 -12.82
C ASP A 97 -3.47 14.24 -12.75
N TYR A 98 -3.58 13.24 -13.63
CA TYR A 98 -4.72 12.32 -13.63
C TYR A 98 -4.87 11.59 -12.28
N PHE A 99 -3.80 10.96 -11.81
CA PHE A 99 -3.85 10.22 -10.54
C PHE A 99 -4.04 11.15 -9.35
N CYS A 100 -3.40 12.31 -9.35
CA CYS A 100 -3.60 13.32 -8.33
C CYS A 100 -5.06 13.78 -8.29
N GLY A 101 -5.69 13.91 -9.44
CA GLY A 101 -7.09 14.33 -9.58
C GLY A 101 -8.11 13.38 -8.96
N LEU A 102 -7.73 12.13 -8.69
CA LEU A 102 -8.58 11.18 -7.98
C LEU A 102 -8.75 11.55 -6.50
N TYR A 103 -7.81 12.29 -5.94
CA TYR A 103 -7.79 12.68 -4.54
C TYR A 103 -8.03 14.17 -4.33
N ILE A 104 -7.49 15.01 -5.19
CA ILE A 104 -7.52 16.47 -5.06
C ILE A 104 -8.28 17.07 -6.23
N LYS A 105 -9.46 17.65 -5.96
CA LYS A 105 -10.34 18.21 -6.98
C LYS A 105 -10.04 19.67 -7.33
N ASP A 106 -9.38 20.41 -6.45
CA ASP A 106 -8.98 21.79 -6.67
C ASP A 106 -7.85 21.83 -7.72
N LYS A 107 -8.13 22.41 -8.88
CA LYS A 107 -7.19 22.47 -10.01
C LYS A 107 -5.90 23.24 -9.69
N GLN A 108 -6.02 24.35 -8.96
CA GLN A 108 -4.85 25.17 -8.60
C GLN A 108 -3.93 24.44 -7.62
N LYS A 109 -4.52 23.85 -6.60
CA LYS A 109 -3.77 23.06 -5.59
C LYS A 109 -3.12 21.85 -6.25
N ARG A 110 -3.85 21.17 -7.15
CA ARG A 110 -3.32 20.02 -7.89
C ARG A 110 -2.14 20.41 -8.78
N LYS A 111 -2.22 21.54 -9.46
CA LYS A 111 -1.14 22.04 -10.29
C LYS A 111 0.15 22.21 -9.50
N GLU A 112 0.06 22.82 -8.33
CA GLU A 112 1.22 23.02 -7.45
C GLU A 112 1.84 21.69 -7.01
N ILE A 113 1.00 20.71 -6.64
CA ILE A 113 1.45 19.38 -6.22
C ILE A 113 2.12 18.62 -7.36
N VAL A 114 1.52 18.66 -8.56
CA VAL A 114 2.08 17.96 -9.73
C VAL A 114 3.41 18.56 -10.14
N GLU A 115 3.54 19.88 -10.15
CA GLU A 115 4.80 20.57 -10.48
C GLU A 115 5.91 20.22 -9.45
N GLU A 116 5.57 20.12 -8.18
CA GLU A 116 6.52 19.72 -7.15
C GLU A 116 6.98 18.26 -7.33
N ALA A 117 6.09 17.38 -7.79
CA ALA A 117 6.38 15.95 -7.97
C ALA A 117 7.29 15.66 -9.17
N ILE A 118 7.36 16.56 -10.13
CA ILE A 118 8.24 16.43 -11.29
C ILE A 118 9.65 16.94 -10.97
#